data_cdc9a284ea9ad087bbafa4e3c7e77318
#
_entry.id   cdc9a284ea9ad087bbafa4e3c7e77318
#
_cell.length_a   1.000
_cell.length_b   1.000
_cell.length_c   1.000
_cell.angle_alpha   90.00
_cell.angle_beta   90.00
_cell.angle_gamma   90.00
#
_symmetry.space_group_name_H-M   'P 1'
#
loop_
_entity.id
_entity.type
_entity.pdbx_description
1 polymer ?
#
loop_
_entity_poly.entity_id
_entity_poly.type
_entity_poly.pdbx_seq_one_letter_code
_entity_poly.pdbx_strand_id
1 'polypeptide(L)'
;MTRLYSLGLATLVLAALGNAGGPREEEFVLIVNRSNQFDSLNRSKIGFLFLRKVSRWPWGAEAEPIDLPLHEPARRWFSKQVLRTTEEQIDEYWIDQRATRGVNPPIQVPSAAAAKAMVAARPGAIAYIPAAAVDGTVKVLKVDP
;
A
#
# COMPACT_ATOMS: atom_id res chain seq x y z
N MET A 1 -57.11 1.62 -55.40
CA MET A 1 -57.03 1.38 -53.95
C MET A 1 -55.57 1.04 -53.57
N THR A 2 -54.81 2.00 -53.21
CA THR A 2 -53.41 1.78 -52.83
C THR A 2 -53.31 1.84 -51.30
N ARG A 3 -53.02 0.70 -50.69
CA ARG A 3 -52.76 0.62 -49.24
C ARG A 3 -51.29 0.93 -49.01
N LEU A 4 -51.03 2.09 -48.39
CA LEU A 4 -49.72 2.44 -47.88
C LEU A 4 -49.48 1.69 -46.57
N TYR A 5 -48.52 0.77 -46.60
CA TYR A 5 -47.99 0.18 -45.39
C TYR A 5 -46.89 1.10 -44.84
N SER A 6 -47.22 1.76 -43.74
CA SER A 6 -46.26 2.51 -42.96
C SER A 6 -45.35 1.51 -42.25
N LEU A 7 -44.11 1.40 -42.71
CA LEU A 7 -43.06 0.71 -41.95
C LEU A 7 -42.63 1.62 -40.81
N GLY A 8 -43.07 1.30 -39.61
CA GLY A 8 -42.52 1.89 -38.40
C GLY A 8 -41.07 1.45 -38.19
N LEU A 9 -40.17 2.39 -38.34
CA LEU A 9 -38.76 2.20 -38.00
C LEU A 9 -38.64 2.19 -36.46
N ALA A 10 -38.56 1.00 -35.89
CA ALA A 10 -38.23 0.85 -34.48
C ALA A 10 -36.75 1.20 -34.30
N THR A 11 -36.49 2.42 -33.85
CA THR A 11 -35.15 2.82 -33.46
C THR A 11 -34.79 2.08 -32.16
N LEU A 12 -33.97 1.07 -32.28
CA LEU A 12 -33.39 0.38 -31.13
C LEU A 12 -32.38 1.31 -30.51
N VAL A 13 -32.76 2.03 -29.47
CA VAL A 13 -31.84 2.76 -28.63
C VAL A 13 -31.08 1.74 -27.83
N LEU A 14 -29.90 1.39 -28.31
CA LEU A 14 -28.94 0.60 -27.55
C LEU A 14 -28.41 1.54 -26.42
N ALA A 15 -29.06 1.48 -25.27
CA ALA A 15 -28.51 2.11 -24.07
C ALA A 15 -27.17 1.43 -23.77
N ALA A 16 -26.11 2.09 -24.11
CA ALA A 16 -24.80 1.73 -23.61
C ALA A 16 -24.89 1.82 -22.07
N LEU A 17 -25.06 0.66 -21.44
CA LEU A 17 -24.87 0.54 -20.00
C LEU A 17 -23.40 0.88 -19.77
N GLY A 18 -23.14 2.17 -19.52
CA GLY A 18 -21.88 2.61 -19.00
C GLY A 18 -21.60 1.74 -17.78
N ASN A 19 -20.47 1.13 -17.78
CA ASN A 19 -20.00 0.30 -16.68
C ASN A 19 -19.86 1.24 -15.46
N ALA A 20 -20.95 1.46 -14.74
CA ALA A 20 -20.92 2.06 -13.44
C ALA A 20 -20.23 1.04 -12.53
N GLY A 21 -18.88 1.03 -12.59
CA GLY A 21 -18.08 0.25 -11.67
C GLY A 21 -18.55 0.60 -10.27
N GLY A 22 -18.92 -0.41 -9.47
CA GLY A 22 -19.15 -0.24 -8.04
C GLY A 22 -17.96 0.46 -7.39
N PRO A 23 -18.06 0.89 -6.12
CA PRO A 23 -16.94 1.53 -5.43
C PRO A 23 -15.70 0.65 -5.60
N ARG A 24 -14.66 1.20 -6.22
CA ARG A 24 -13.39 0.51 -6.35
C ARG A 24 -12.85 0.32 -4.96
N GLU A 25 -12.48 -0.91 -4.63
CA GLU A 25 -11.73 -1.15 -3.40
C GLU A 25 -10.48 -0.27 -3.43
N GLU A 26 -10.19 0.38 -2.31
CA GLU A 26 -9.01 1.21 -2.18
C GLU A 26 -7.78 0.32 -2.30
N GLU A 27 -6.92 0.63 -3.26
CA GLU A 27 -5.63 -0.04 -3.41
C GLU A 27 -4.58 0.60 -2.51
N PHE A 28 -3.74 -0.24 -1.92
CA PHE A 28 -2.59 0.19 -1.13
C PHE A 28 -1.30 -0.33 -1.74
N VAL A 29 -0.24 0.44 -1.59
CA VAL A 29 1.07 0.12 -2.15
C VAL A 29 2.18 0.42 -1.15
N LEU A 30 3.30 -0.27 -1.30
CA LEU A 30 4.55 0.09 -0.64
C LEU A 30 5.23 1.21 -1.42
N ILE A 31 5.81 2.16 -0.69
CA ILE A 31 6.60 3.25 -1.25
C ILE A 31 8.00 3.27 -0.62
N VAL A 32 8.98 3.62 -1.42
CA VAL A 32 10.36 3.82 -1.01
C VAL A 32 10.89 5.14 -1.57
N ASN A 33 12.00 5.60 -1.03
CA ASN A 33 12.70 6.75 -1.57
C ASN A 33 13.09 6.51 -3.03
N ARG A 34 13.10 7.55 -3.84
CA ARG A 34 13.46 7.45 -5.26
C ARG A 34 14.87 6.89 -5.51
N SER A 35 15.77 7.05 -4.55
CA SER A 35 17.13 6.51 -4.60
C SER A 35 17.21 5.02 -4.27
N ASN A 36 16.13 4.40 -3.83
CA ASN A 36 16.12 2.97 -3.52
C ASN A 36 16.43 2.14 -4.77
N GLN A 37 17.29 1.16 -4.64
CA GLN A 37 17.78 0.36 -5.77
C GLN A 37 16.82 -0.76 -6.20
N PHE A 38 15.82 -1.08 -5.38
CA PHE A 38 14.82 -2.10 -5.70
C PHE A 38 13.60 -1.50 -6.39
N ASP A 39 13.10 -2.22 -7.40
CA ASP A 39 11.78 -1.99 -8.01
C ASP A 39 10.73 -2.94 -7.44
N SER A 40 11.17 -4.10 -6.97
CA SER A 40 10.34 -5.09 -6.28
C SER A 40 11.11 -5.74 -5.15
N LEU A 41 10.39 -6.30 -4.20
CA LEU A 41 10.95 -7.05 -3.09
C LEU A 41 9.99 -8.15 -2.66
N ASN A 42 10.54 -9.27 -2.27
CA ASN A 42 9.75 -10.37 -1.74
C ASN A 42 9.02 -9.94 -0.46
N ARG A 43 7.76 -10.36 -0.34
CA ARG A 43 6.89 -10.05 0.79
C ARG A 43 7.54 -10.34 2.16
N SER A 44 8.22 -11.48 2.28
CA SER A 44 8.88 -11.85 3.54
C SER A 44 10.01 -10.90 3.90
N LYS A 45 10.78 -10.45 2.91
CA LYS A 45 11.87 -9.49 3.12
C LYS A 45 11.34 -8.12 3.54
N ILE A 46 10.20 -7.69 2.97
CA ILE A 46 9.51 -6.47 3.42
C ILE A 46 9.07 -6.62 4.88
N GLY A 47 8.47 -7.75 5.22
CA GLY A 47 8.11 -8.07 6.60
C GLY A 47 9.30 -8.02 7.56
N PHE A 48 10.45 -8.51 7.17
CA PHE A 48 11.67 -8.48 7.99
C PHE A 48 12.17 -7.06 8.25
N LEU A 49 12.01 -6.14 7.30
CA LEU A 49 12.33 -4.73 7.50
C LEU A 49 11.39 -4.10 8.55
N PHE A 50 10.09 -4.31 8.42
CA PHE A 50 9.09 -3.76 9.35
C PHE A 50 9.13 -4.41 10.74
N LEU A 51 9.44 -5.69 10.83
CA LEU A 51 9.65 -6.40 12.09
C LEU A 51 11.05 -6.17 12.68
N ARG A 52 11.85 -5.34 12.03
CA ARG A 52 13.21 -4.97 12.44
C ARG A 52 14.14 -6.18 12.65
N LYS A 53 13.89 -7.25 11.89
CA LYS A 53 14.79 -8.41 11.78
C LYS A 53 15.98 -8.12 10.88
N VAL A 54 15.82 -7.19 9.94
CA VAL A 54 16.84 -6.63 9.06
C VAL A 54 16.83 -5.12 9.23
N SER A 55 17.98 -4.54 9.55
CA SER A 55 18.10 -3.11 9.87
C SER A 55 18.74 -2.29 8.74
N ARG A 56 19.24 -2.92 7.69
CA ARG A 56 19.93 -2.25 6.59
C ARG A 56 19.50 -2.80 5.25
N TRP A 57 19.49 -1.90 4.28
CA TRP A 57 19.40 -2.28 2.88
C TRP A 57 20.72 -2.93 2.42
N PRO A 58 20.71 -3.76 1.35
CA PRO A 58 21.93 -4.43 0.87
C PRO A 58 23.09 -3.49 0.51
N TRP A 59 22.79 -2.24 0.14
CA TRP A 59 23.81 -1.21 -0.14
C TRP A 59 24.28 -0.45 1.09
N GLY A 60 23.90 -0.87 2.30
CA GLY A 60 24.41 -0.37 3.56
C GLY A 60 23.61 0.75 4.21
N ALA A 61 22.67 1.37 3.52
CA ALA A 61 21.81 2.39 4.11
C ALA A 61 20.93 1.78 5.21
N GLU A 62 20.73 2.51 6.29
CA GLU A 62 19.82 2.11 7.36
C GLU A 62 18.37 2.07 6.82
N ALA A 63 17.67 0.97 7.10
CA ALA A 63 16.26 0.85 6.75
C ALA A 63 15.41 1.55 7.80
N GLU A 64 14.54 2.43 7.36
CA GLU A 64 13.64 3.21 8.21
C GLU A 64 12.17 2.89 7.86
N PRO A 65 11.62 1.80 8.41
CA PRO A 65 10.21 1.49 8.21
C PRO A 65 9.34 2.51 8.95
N ILE A 66 8.26 2.94 8.29
CA ILE A 66 7.32 3.93 8.78
C ILE A 66 5.94 3.30 8.81
N ASP A 67 5.28 3.41 9.95
CA ASP A 67 3.98 2.82 10.20
C ASP A 67 2.87 3.88 10.32
N LEU A 68 1.63 3.45 10.14
CA LEU A 68 0.44 4.27 10.27
C LEU A 68 -0.37 3.85 11.50
N PRO A 69 -1.28 4.71 12.01
CA PRO A 69 -2.16 4.36 13.11
C PRO A 69 -3.07 3.17 12.78
N LEU A 70 -3.47 2.42 13.79
CA LEU A 70 -4.32 1.22 13.64
C LEU A 70 -5.65 1.47 12.96
N HIS A 71 -6.22 2.67 13.09
CA HIS A 71 -7.49 3.02 12.45
C HIS A 71 -7.38 3.26 10.94
N GLU A 72 -6.16 3.43 10.42
CA GLU A 72 -5.94 3.65 9.00
C GLU A 72 -6.19 2.35 8.20
N PRO A 73 -7.01 2.38 7.14
CA PRO A 73 -7.24 1.22 6.28
C PRO A 73 -5.96 0.62 5.70
N ALA A 74 -4.98 1.46 5.36
CA ALA A 74 -3.68 1.02 4.87
C ALA A 74 -2.94 0.16 5.90
N ARG A 75 -3.04 0.50 7.20
CA ARG A 75 -2.43 -0.30 8.28
C ARG A 75 -3.04 -1.69 8.35
N ARG A 76 -4.36 -1.80 8.29
CA ARG A 76 -5.04 -3.11 8.31
C ARG A 76 -4.68 -3.95 7.09
N TRP A 77 -4.65 -3.32 5.91
CA TRP A 77 -4.19 -3.97 4.69
C TRP A 77 -2.76 -4.51 4.85
N PHE A 78 -1.84 -3.69 5.34
CA PHE A 78 -0.45 -4.06 5.49
C PHE A 78 -0.26 -5.23 6.46
N SER A 79 -0.88 -5.17 7.62
CA SER A 79 -0.82 -6.26 8.61
C SER A 79 -1.35 -7.57 8.06
N LYS A 80 -2.47 -7.52 7.33
CA LYS A 80 -3.13 -8.71 6.78
C LYS A 80 -2.44 -9.25 5.54
N GLN A 81 -2.09 -8.40 4.59
CA GLN A 81 -1.60 -8.83 3.28
C GLN A 81 -0.07 -8.97 3.21
N VAL A 82 0.67 -8.15 3.93
CA VAL A 82 2.13 -8.15 3.91
C VAL A 82 2.70 -8.92 5.09
N LEU A 83 2.33 -8.56 6.30
CA LEU A 83 2.81 -9.25 7.51
C LEU A 83 2.09 -10.58 7.77
N ARG A 84 0.88 -10.75 7.24
CA ARG A 84 0.02 -11.92 7.44
C ARG A 84 -0.19 -12.28 8.90
N THR A 85 -0.50 -11.29 9.69
CA THR A 85 -0.66 -11.41 11.14
C THR A 85 -1.79 -10.51 11.65
N THR A 86 -2.19 -10.71 12.88
CA THR A 86 -3.15 -9.85 13.57
C THR A 86 -2.44 -8.75 14.34
N GLU A 87 -3.17 -7.65 14.65
CA GLU A 87 -2.61 -6.57 15.46
C GLU A 87 -2.23 -7.04 16.87
N GLU A 88 -2.99 -7.96 17.44
CA GLU A 88 -2.68 -8.57 18.73
C GLU A 88 -1.33 -9.30 18.71
N GLN A 89 -1.09 -10.09 17.66
CA GLN A 89 0.19 -10.79 17.49
C GLN A 89 1.35 -9.82 17.26
N ILE A 90 1.11 -8.72 16.56
CA ILE A 90 2.12 -7.67 16.37
C ILE A 90 2.45 -7.00 17.70
N ASP A 91 1.43 -6.67 18.50
CA ASP A 91 1.63 -6.06 19.82
C ASP A 91 2.44 -6.98 20.75
N GLU A 92 2.08 -8.26 20.80
CA GLU A 92 2.83 -9.28 21.56
C GLU A 92 4.28 -9.38 21.10
N TYR A 93 4.49 -9.38 19.77
CA TYR A 93 5.84 -9.38 19.19
C TYR A 93 6.67 -8.18 19.68
N TRP A 94 6.10 -6.98 19.69
CA TRP A 94 6.85 -5.78 20.12
C TRP A 94 7.08 -5.72 21.60
N ILE A 95 6.16 -6.22 22.41
CA ILE A 95 6.36 -6.37 23.86
C ILE A 95 7.58 -7.28 24.12
N ASP A 96 7.62 -8.42 23.46
CA ASP A 96 8.75 -9.35 23.55
C ASP A 96 10.07 -8.74 23.06
N GLN A 97 10.07 -8.11 21.88
CA GLN A 97 11.28 -7.52 21.31
C GLN A 97 11.86 -6.41 22.18
N ARG A 98 11.02 -5.58 22.79
CA ARG A 98 11.48 -4.55 23.74
C ARG A 98 12.08 -5.16 25.00
N ALA A 99 11.43 -6.19 25.54
CA ALA A 99 11.87 -6.85 26.76
C ALA A 99 13.18 -7.63 26.58
N THR A 100 13.33 -8.35 25.46
CA THR A 100 14.44 -9.30 25.25
C THR A 100 15.61 -8.69 24.48
N ARG A 101 15.37 -7.73 23.57
CA ARG A 101 16.38 -7.19 22.65
C ARG A 101 16.51 -5.66 22.68
N GLY A 102 15.63 -4.97 23.39
CA GLY A 102 15.60 -3.52 23.40
C GLY A 102 15.23 -2.90 22.05
N VAL A 103 14.55 -3.63 21.16
CA VAL A 103 14.16 -3.17 19.84
C VAL A 103 12.76 -2.56 19.88
N ASN A 104 12.65 -1.33 19.39
CA ASN A 104 11.38 -0.61 19.30
C ASN A 104 10.69 -0.85 17.96
N PRO A 105 9.33 -0.75 17.92
CA PRO A 105 8.58 -0.78 16.67
C PRO A 105 8.97 0.36 15.71
N PRO A 106 8.57 0.26 14.44
CA PRO A 106 8.72 1.36 13.49
C PRO A 106 8.10 2.67 13.98
N ILE A 107 8.65 3.79 13.53
CA ILE A 107 8.06 5.11 13.77
C ILE A 107 6.64 5.13 13.20
N GLN A 108 5.69 5.58 14.00
CA GLN A 108 4.31 5.80 13.57
C GLN A 108 4.12 7.28 13.24
N VAL A 109 3.55 7.55 12.06
CA VAL A 109 3.18 8.91 11.63
C VAL A 109 1.67 9.02 11.50
N PRO A 110 1.09 10.23 11.60
CA PRO A 110 -0.36 10.39 11.72
C PRO A 110 -1.15 10.17 10.43
N SER A 111 -0.51 10.21 9.26
CA SER A 111 -1.22 10.16 7.97
C SER A 111 -0.36 9.62 6.84
N ALA A 112 -1.01 9.18 5.76
CA ALA A 112 -0.35 8.80 4.52
C ALA A 112 0.48 9.94 3.92
N ALA A 113 0.01 11.18 4.02
CA ALA A 113 0.76 12.35 3.57
C ALA A 113 2.06 12.55 4.35
N ALA A 114 2.03 12.37 5.67
CA ALA A 114 3.22 12.42 6.53
C ALA A 114 4.19 11.27 6.19
N ALA A 115 3.68 10.06 5.98
CA ALA A 115 4.50 8.92 5.59
C ALA A 115 5.20 9.16 4.24
N LYS A 116 4.47 9.65 3.25
CA LYS A 116 5.03 9.99 1.93
C LYS A 116 6.11 11.07 2.02
N ALA A 117 5.90 12.11 2.81
CA ALA A 117 6.88 13.17 3.00
C ALA A 117 8.17 12.64 3.64
N MET A 118 8.08 11.76 4.63
CA MET A 118 9.26 11.13 5.24
C MET A 118 10.00 10.22 4.25
N VAL A 119 9.28 9.43 3.47
CA VAL A 119 9.89 8.57 2.45
C VAL A 119 10.61 9.40 1.39
N ALA A 120 10.02 10.51 0.96
CA ALA A 120 10.64 11.42 0.00
C ALA A 120 11.94 12.04 0.52
N ALA A 121 12.01 12.32 1.82
CA ALA A 121 13.14 13.00 2.46
C ALA A 121 14.27 12.06 2.91
N ARG A 122 14.01 10.76 3.08
CA ARG A 122 14.94 9.81 3.70
C ARG A 122 15.27 8.65 2.77
N PRO A 123 16.55 8.49 2.37
CA PRO A 123 16.96 7.44 1.40
C PRO A 123 16.63 6.01 1.81
N GLY A 124 16.66 5.71 3.12
CA GLY A 124 16.38 4.37 3.64
C GLY A 124 14.92 4.10 4.01
N ALA A 125 14.03 5.07 3.85
CA ALA A 125 12.65 4.96 4.31
C ALA A 125 11.80 4.05 3.43
N ILE A 126 10.89 3.33 4.07
CA ILE A 126 9.85 2.51 3.46
C ILE A 126 8.55 2.69 4.22
N ALA A 127 7.44 2.82 3.50
CA ALA A 127 6.11 2.96 4.07
C ALA A 127 5.08 2.31 3.14
N TYR A 128 3.83 2.34 3.57
CA TYR A 128 2.67 1.92 2.76
C TYR A 128 1.60 3.00 2.82
N ILE A 129 0.98 3.28 1.68
CA ILE A 129 -0.03 4.34 1.54
C ILE A 129 -1.11 3.91 0.53
N PRO A 130 -2.27 4.61 0.48
CA PRO A 130 -3.17 4.44 -0.63
C PRO A 130 -2.50 4.73 -1.98
N ALA A 131 -2.75 3.89 -2.97
CA ALA A 131 -2.18 4.07 -4.32
C ALA A 131 -2.53 5.44 -4.93
N ALA A 132 -3.73 5.95 -4.64
CA ALA A 132 -4.18 7.26 -5.10
C ALA A 132 -3.34 8.43 -4.54
N ALA A 133 -2.62 8.23 -3.44
CA ALA A 133 -1.76 9.25 -2.82
C ALA A 133 -0.33 9.27 -3.38
N VAL A 134 0.04 8.32 -4.23
CA VAL A 134 1.37 8.26 -4.85
C VAL A 134 1.56 9.40 -5.84
N ASP A 135 2.73 10.01 -5.80
CA ASP A 135 3.16 11.03 -6.75
C ASP A 135 4.65 10.83 -7.12
N GLY A 136 5.19 11.76 -7.90
CA GLY A 136 6.58 11.70 -8.36
C GLY A 136 7.65 11.89 -7.29
N THR A 137 7.29 12.19 -6.04
CA THR A 137 8.24 12.37 -4.94
C THR A 137 8.76 11.07 -4.35
N VAL A 138 8.07 9.97 -4.58
CA VAL A 138 8.41 8.64 -4.09
C VAL A 138 8.34 7.61 -5.20
N LYS A 139 8.84 6.41 -4.94
CA LYS A 139 8.81 5.27 -5.85
C LYS A 139 7.96 4.15 -5.27
N VAL A 140 7.11 3.53 -6.08
CA VAL A 140 6.36 2.33 -5.69
C VAL A 140 7.30 1.13 -5.69
N LEU A 141 7.26 0.37 -4.61
CA LEU A 141 7.95 -0.91 -4.49
C LEU A 141 6.94 -2.05 -4.69
N LYS A 142 7.12 -2.83 -5.74
CA LYS A 142 6.24 -3.99 -5.98
C LYS A 142 6.52 -5.10 -4.97
N VAL A 143 5.46 -5.74 -4.52
CA VAL A 143 5.55 -6.88 -3.61
C VAL A 143 5.51 -8.17 -4.41
N ASP A 144 6.61 -8.92 -4.39
CA ASP A 144 6.66 -10.25 -4.97
C ASP A 144 6.13 -11.29 -3.96
N PRO A 145 5.40 -12.30 -4.44
CA PRO A 145 4.85 -13.34 -3.59
C PRO A 145 5.89 -14.08 -2.74
#